data_811a35fca2b3eb4a0e5ac7b5fc7c2dc6
#
_entry.id   811a35fca2b3eb4a0e5ac7b5fc7c2dc6
#
_cell.length_a   1.000
_cell.length_b   1.000
_cell.length_c   1.000
_cell.angle_alpha   90.00
_cell.angle_beta   90.00
_cell.angle_gamma   90.00
#
_symmetry.space_group_name_H-M   'P 1'
#
loop_
_entity.id
_entity.type
_entity.pdbx_description
1 polymer ?
#
loop_
_entity_poly.entity_id
_entity_poly.type
_entity_poly.pdbx_seq_one_letter_code
_entity_poly.pdbx_strand_id
1 'polypeptide(L)'
;MKRYIAADFGAGSGRVIVGTPSAEGIQLEEIHRFENNQKMIDGHLRWDFYALFNELKTGLKKAFAKYGDEIESIGIDTWGVDFGLLDKDGKLISTPVCYRDDRTKGMLELAFEKLPKEEFFQHAANQFMEINTAFQLLSMRWLSSSKPQEPSTGSDTFDDEVRRAERLLFMPDLFNYFLTGKCCNEFTISSTSQLLNSLTHQWDDVIFDRLGLPKRLMQEIVYPGKVIGRLTDELAEELGGNANVVAVGSHDTASAVASISDAGDDWAFISSGTWSLMGTPTKEPIISQEAFDAAFTNEGMTDGRIRFLKNITGLWLIQQLVKEWEQEGYKCDYSELVKEAEQSTLSSYFDVDDACFMNPEKMSEAIVSYLKERNENVPVTKGDFMRCICISLAKKYAEVKVQMEGCTNKKINNIYIVGGGSRNQLLNRLTAEFTGCEVIKGEVEATAMGNILVQLGVRN
;
A
#
# COMPACT_ATOMS: atom_id res chain seq x y z
N MET A 1 -25.53 -13.32 -16.13
CA MET A 1 -24.04 -13.34 -16.30
C MET A 1 -23.44 -13.08 -14.94
N LYS A 2 -22.38 -13.81 -14.53
CA LYS A 2 -21.74 -13.57 -13.22
C LYS A 2 -20.91 -12.28 -13.26
N ARG A 3 -20.98 -11.49 -12.18
CA ARG A 3 -20.26 -10.24 -11.99
C ARG A 3 -19.54 -10.26 -10.66
N TYR A 4 -18.47 -9.51 -10.57
CA TYR A 4 -17.55 -9.49 -9.44
C TYR A 4 -17.31 -8.05 -9.02
N ILE A 5 -17.33 -7.78 -7.71
CA ILE A 5 -17.08 -6.44 -7.20
C ILE A 5 -15.66 -6.37 -6.65
N ALA A 6 -14.87 -5.42 -7.13
CA ALA A 6 -13.64 -4.98 -6.51
C ALA A 6 -13.90 -3.66 -5.76
N ALA A 7 -13.64 -3.66 -4.45
CA ALA A 7 -13.62 -2.46 -3.62
C ALA A 7 -12.16 -2.12 -3.34
N ASP A 8 -11.64 -1.15 -4.08
CA ASP A 8 -10.24 -0.70 -4.07
C ASP A 8 -10.13 0.59 -3.25
N PHE A 9 -9.47 0.51 -2.11
CA PHE A 9 -9.24 1.62 -1.20
C PHE A 9 -7.78 2.06 -1.24
N GLY A 10 -7.47 3.09 -2.01
CA GLY A 10 -6.17 3.76 -1.91
C GLY A 10 -6.10 4.76 -0.75
N ALA A 11 -4.89 5.20 -0.41
CA ALA A 11 -4.66 6.16 0.69
C ALA A 11 -5.25 7.56 0.45
N GLY A 12 -5.68 7.89 -0.77
CA GLY A 12 -6.27 9.19 -1.11
C GLY A 12 -7.68 9.12 -1.70
N SER A 13 -8.10 7.96 -2.18
CA SER A 13 -9.44 7.76 -2.77
C SER A 13 -9.81 6.28 -2.78
N GLY A 14 -11.11 5.98 -2.77
CA GLY A 14 -11.61 4.62 -2.94
C GLY A 14 -12.59 4.50 -4.09
N ARG A 15 -12.78 3.27 -4.56
CA ARG A 15 -13.66 2.95 -5.69
C ARG A 15 -14.35 1.61 -5.47
N VAL A 16 -15.58 1.53 -5.95
CA VAL A 16 -16.30 0.26 -6.11
C VAL A 16 -16.50 0.02 -7.59
N ILE A 17 -15.91 -1.04 -8.10
CA ILE A 17 -15.85 -1.37 -9.52
C ILE A 17 -16.48 -2.74 -9.72
N VAL A 18 -17.33 -2.86 -10.73
CA VAL A 18 -17.91 -4.14 -11.16
C VAL A 18 -17.15 -4.65 -12.37
N GLY A 19 -16.63 -5.87 -12.26
CA GLY A 19 -16.02 -6.60 -13.36
C GLY A 19 -16.98 -7.62 -13.98
N THR A 20 -17.08 -7.59 -15.29
CA THR A 20 -17.88 -8.54 -16.07
C THR A 20 -16.97 -9.31 -17.00
N PRO A 21 -16.76 -10.63 -16.78
CA PRO A 21 -16.01 -11.44 -17.73
C PRO A 21 -16.71 -11.55 -19.08
N SER A 22 -15.93 -11.45 -20.16
CA SER A 22 -16.37 -11.62 -21.54
C SER A 22 -15.35 -12.43 -22.34
N ALA A 23 -15.65 -12.74 -23.60
CA ALA A 23 -14.70 -13.41 -24.49
C ALA A 23 -13.46 -12.53 -24.83
N GLU A 24 -13.59 -11.22 -24.67
CA GLU A 24 -12.54 -10.23 -24.96
C GLU A 24 -11.73 -9.82 -23.71
N GLY A 25 -12.02 -10.43 -22.56
CA GLY A 25 -11.41 -10.10 -21.26
C GLY A 25 -12.45 -9.63 -20.24
N ILE A 26 -11.99 -8.92 -19.22
CA ILE A 26 -12.86 -8.38 -18.15
C ILE A 26 -13.19 -6.93 -18.44
N GLN A 27 -14.47 -6.64 -18.54
CA GLN A 27 -14.94 -5.25 -18.64
C GLN A 27 -15.13 -4.67 -17.25
N LEU A 28 -14.49 -3.54 -16.97
CA LEU A 28 -14.56 -2.83 -15.69
C LEU A 28 -15.56 -1.67 -15.79
N GLU A 29 -16.43 -1.56 -14.79
CA GLU A 29 -17.35 -0.43 -14.65
C GLU A 29 -17.24 0.17 -13.25
N GLU A 30 -16.82 1.44 -13.16
CA GLU A 30 -16.81 2.17 -11.90
C GLU A 30 -18.24 2.53 -11.49
N ILE A 31 -18.69 1.99 -10.35
CA ILE A 31 -20.03 2.21 -9.79
C ILE A 31 -20.04 3.37 -8.81
N HIS A 32 -18.95 3.52 -8.05
CA HIS A 32 -18.84 4.54 -7.03
C HIS A 32 -17.39 4.93 -6.80
N ARG A 33 -17.15 6.23 -6.59
CA ARG A 33 -15.84 6.80 -6.24
C ARG A 33 -16.04 7.77 -5.08
N PHE A 34 -15.07 7.80 -4.17
CA PHE A 34 -15.10 8.67 -3.00
C PHE A 34 -13.67 9.07 -2.62
N GLU A 35 -13.56 10.16 -1.87
CA GLU A 35 -12.30 10.58 -1.27
C GLU A 35 -12.02 9.81 0.01
N ASN A 36 -10.75 9.54 0.27
CA ASN A 36 -10.26 8.94 1.49
C ASN A 36 -9.34 9.94 2.19
N ASN A 37 -9.89 10.67 3.14
CA ASN A 37 -9.18 11.71 3.85
C ASN A 37 -8.96 11.30 5.32
N GLN A 38 -7.71 11.43 5.77
CA GLN A 38 -7.39 11.28 7.18
C GLN A 38 -7.91 12.49 7.97
N LYS A 39 -8.27 12.26 9.23
CA LYS A 39 -8.74 13.30 10.15
C LYS A 39 -7.86 13.33 11.39
N MET A 40 -7.61 14.53 11.91
CA MET A 40 -7.00 14.69 13.22
C MET A 40 -8.09 14.45 14.29
N ILE A 41 -7.93 13.38 15.07
CA ILE A 41 -8.83 12.97 16.14
C ILE A 41 -7.98 12.65 17.36
N ASP A 42 -8.26 13.30 18.49
CA ASP A 42 -7.57 13.12 19.78
C ASP A 42 -6.03 13.25 19.67
N GLY A 43 -5.59 14.20 18.82
CA GLY A 43 -4.16 14.49 18.62
C GLY A 43 -3.43 13.51 17.70
N HIS A 44 -4.13 12.58 17.07
CA HIS A 44 -3.60 11.60 16.13
C HIS A 44 -4.26 11.67 14.76
N LEU A 45 -3.50 11.39 13.72
CA LEU A 45 -4.01 11.28 12.37
C LEU A 45 -4.68 9.92 12.20
N ARG A 46 -6.01 9.90 11.98
CA ARG A 46 -6.80 8.67 11.94
C ARG A 46 -7.61 8.53 10.65
N TRP A 47 -7.94 7.29 10.29
CA TRP A 47 -8.88 6.95 9.24
C TRP A 47 -10.31 6.96 9.81
N ASP A 48 -11.24 7.63 9.15
CA ASP A 48 -12.66 7.55 9.51
C ASP A 48 -13.26 6.25 8.96
N PHE A 49 -12.97 5.14 9.64
CA PHE A 49 -13.38 3.81 9.20
C PHE A 49 -14.89 3.72 8.91
N TYR A 50 -15.73 4.29 9.77
CA TYR A 50 -17.17 4.20 9.57
C TYR A 50 -17.65 5.00 8.37
N ALA A 51 -17.04 6.15 8.09
CA ALA A 51 -17.33 6.88 6.86
C ALA A 51 -16.92 6.07 5.62
N LEU A 52 -15.73 5.46 5.63
CA LEU A 52 -15.27 4.59 4.55
C LEU A 52 -16.16 3.35 4.37
N PHE A 53 -16.62 2.75 5.46
CA PHE A 53 -17.55 1.62 5.42
C PHE A 53 -18.92 2.02 4.84
N ASN A 54 -19.38 3.24 5.14
CA ASN A 54 -20.62 3.78 4.54
C ASN A 54 -20.45 4.04 3.03
N GLU A 55 -19.27 4.50 2.59
CA GLU A 55 -18.98 4.64 1.16
C GLU A 55 -18.95 3.27 0.47
N LEU A 56 -18.36 2.24 1.10
CA LEU A 56 -18.43 0.87 0.61
C LEU A 56 -19.89 0.41 0.45
N LYS A 57 -20.70 0.57 1.50
CA LYS A 57 -22.13 0.21 1.46
C LYS A 57 -22.88 0.95 0.34
N THR A 58 -22.58 2.23 0.15
CA THR A 58 -23.16 3.04 -0.93
C THR A 58 -22.83 2.45 -2.31
N GLY A 59 -21.58 2.07 -2.54
CA GLY A 59 -21.15 1.42 -3.78
C GLY A 59 -21.79 0.06 -3.98
N LEU A 60 -21.81 -0.79 -2.93
CA LEU A 60 -22.44 -2.11 -2.99
C LEU A 60 -23.96 -1.99 -3.26
N LYS A 61 -24.65 -1.08 -2.61
CA LYS A 61 -26.10 -0.83 -2.83
C LYS A 61 -26.40 -0.43 -4.27
N LYS A 62 -25.56 0.44 -4.87
CA LYS A 62 -25.67 0.80 -6.28
C LYS A 62 -25.45 -0.42 -7.20
N ALA A 63 -24.44 -1.25 -6.89
CA ALA A 63 -24.13 -2.45 -7.65
C ALA A 63 -25.27 -3.49 -7.60
N PHE A 64 -25.81 -3.78 -6.41
CA PHE A 64 -26.95 -4.69 -6.24
C PHE A 64 -28.22 -4.14 -6.89
N ALA A 65 -28.50 -2.85 -6.77
CA ALA A 65 -29.66 -2.23 -7.45
C ALA A 65 -29.57 -2.36 -8.98
N LYS A 66 -28.35 -2.36 -9.52
CA LYS A 66 -28.15 -2.47 -10.99
C LYS A 66 -28.12 -3.90 -11.48
N TYR A 67 -27.52 -4.82 -10.73
CA TYR A 67 -27.17 -6.17 -11.18
C TYR A 67 -27.81 -7.31 -10.37
N GLY A 68 -28.35 -7.03 -9.18
CA GLY A 68 -29.05 -8.01 -8.35
C GLY A 68 -28.25 -9.30 -8.14
N ASP A 69 -28.89 -10.42 -8.39
CA ASP A 69 -28.33 -11.77 -8.21
C ASP A 69 -27.22 -12.13 -9.19
N GLU A 70 -26.89 -11.27 -10.16
CA GLU A 70 -25.72 -11.47 -11.01
C GLU A 70 -24.39 -11.24 -10.25
N ILE A 71 -24.41 -10.55 -9.11
CA ILE A 71 -23.24 -10.35 -8.28
C ILE A 71 -22.86 -11.65 -7.56
N GLU A 72 -21.72 -12.23 -7.92
CA GLU A 72 -21.23 -13.49 -7.38
C GLU A 72 -20.41 -13.29 -6.11
N SER A 73 -19.48 -12.31 -6.14
CA SER A 73 -18.59 -12.05 -5.01
C SER A 73 -18.08 -10.62 -4.94
N ILE A 74 -17.53 -10.30 -3.76
CA ILE A 74 -16.93 -9.03 -3.40
C ILE A 74 -15.51 -9.31 -2.91
N GLY A 75 -14.51 -8.62 -3.44
CA GLY A 75 -13.13 -8.60 -2.97
C GLY A 75 -12.75 -7.21 -2.51
N ILE A 76 -12.01 -7.12 -1.40
CA ILE A 76 -11.55 -5.84 -0.84
C ILE A 76 -10.04 -5.81 -0.79
N ASP A 77 -9.45 -4.77 -1.33
CA ASP A 77 -8.05 -4.44 -1.17
C ASP A 77 -7.89 -3.01 -0.65
N THR A 78 -6.79 -2.78 0.05
CA THR A 78 -6.47 -1.48 0.65
C THR A 78 -4.96 -1.21 0.60
N TRP A 79 -4.56 -0.01 1.04
CA TRP A 79 -3.17 0.27 1.38
C TRP A 79 -2.67 -0.65 2.51
N GLY A 80 -1.34 -0.79 2.62
CA GLY A 80 -0.68 -1.67 3.59
C GLY A 80 -0.64 -1.14 5.02
N VAL A 81 -0.16 -1.95 5.92
CA VAL A 81 0.34 -1.73 7.29
C VAL A 81 -0.65 -1.28 8.36
N ASP A 82 -1.76 -0.62 8.01
CA ASP A 82 -2.72 -0.09 8.97
C ASP A 82 -3.75 -1.13 9.42
N PHE A 83 -4.24 -0.96 10.65
CA PHE A 83 -5.11 -1.92 11.30
C PHE A 83 -6.09 -1.27 12.27
N GLY A 84 -7.15 -2.01 12.59
CA GLY A 84 -8.08 -1.71 13.68
C GLY A 84 -8.03 -2.79 14.76
N LEU A 85 -8.38 -2.39 15.99
CA LEU A 85 -8.45 -3.26 17.15
C LEU A 85 -9.92 -3.49 17.54
N LEU A 86 -10.32 -4.76 17.68
CA LEU A 86 -11.65 -5.14 18.14
C LEU A 86 -11.60 -5.60 19.59
N ASP A 87 -12.62 -5.22 20.36
CA ASP A 87 -12.85 -5.70 21.73
C ASP A 87 -13.46 -7.12 21.76
N LYS A 88 -13.71 -7.62 22.96
CA LYS A 88 -14.35 -8.93 23.20
C LYS A 88 -15.74 -9.07 22.56
N ASP A 89 -16.46 -7.98 22.37
CA ASP A 89 -17.81 -7.94 21.78
C ASP A 89 -17.74 -7.75 20.25
N GLY A 90 -16.54 -7.69 19.67
CA GLY A 90 -16.32 -7.49 18.23
C GLY A 90 -16.51 -6.05 17.79
N LYS A 91 -16.51 -5.10 18.69
CA LYS A 91 -16.61 -3.67 18.38
C LYS A 91 -15.25 -3.06 18.16
N LEU A 92 -15.15 -2.16 17.20
CA LEU A 92 -13.95 -1.36 16.98
C LEU A 92 -13.71 -0.45 18.20
N ILE A 93 -12.55 -0.59 18.86
CA ILE A 93 -12.23 0.14 20.09
C ILE A 93 -12.07 1.62 19.81
N SER A 94 -11.37 1.94 18.73
CA SER A 94 -11.14 3.29 18.22
C SER A 94 -10.95 3.26 16.71
N THR A 95 -11.11 4.41 16.05
CA THR A 95 -10.82 4.51 14.62
C THR A 95 -9.31 4.25 14.36
N PRO A 96 -8.97 3.48 13.29
CA PRO A 96 -7.58 3.14 12.97
C PRO A 96 -6.69 4.38 12.83
N VAL A 97 -5.48 4.32 13.38
CA VAL A 97 -4.49 5.39 13.23
C VAL A 97 -3.81 5.23 11.87
N CYS A 98 -3.65 6.35 11.17
CA CYS A 98 -2.99 6.39 9.87
C CYS A 98 -1.47 6.14 10.01
N TYR A 99 -0.89 5.41 9.09
CA TYR A 99 0.56 5.15 9.05
C TYR A 99 1.43 6.41 8.96
N ARG A 100 0.85 7.56 8.59
CA ARG A 100 1.54 8.86 8.53
C ARG A 100 1.51 9.62 9.87
N ASP A 101 0.92 9.05 10.91
CA ASP A 101 0.92 9.64 12.25
C ASP A 101 2.32 9.62 12.85
N ASP A 102 2.69 10.70 13.54
CA ASP A 102 4.01 10.88 14.11
C ASP A 102 4.33 9.96 15.30
N ARG A 103 3.36 9.12 15.74
CA ARG A 103 3.53 8.23 16.91
C ARG A 103 4.65 7.20 16.77
N THR A 104 5.03 6.88 15.53
CA THR A 104 6.05 5.85 15.24
C THR A 104 7.47 6.40 15.18
N LYS A 105 7.65 7.72 15.29
CA LYS A 105 8.98 8.34 15.32
C LYS A 105 9.84 7.77 16.45
N GLY A 106 11.05 7.30 16.11
CA GLY A 106 11.99 6.69 17.04
C GLY A 106 11.70 5.23 17.42
N MET A 107 10.66 4.62 16.83
CA MET A 107 10.31 3.23 17.13
C MET A 107 11.26 2.22 16.48
N LEU A 108 11.93 2.59 15.39
CA LEU A 108 12.97 1.76 14.76
C LEU A 108 14.14 1.53 15.73
N GLU A 109 14.70 2.60 16.28
CA GLU A 109 15.82 2.54 17.21
C GLU A 109 15.46 1.71 18.43
N LEU A 110 14.28 1.97 19.01
CA LEU A 110 13.79 1.21 20.16
C LEU A 110 13.62 -0.28 19.84
N ALA A 111 13.13 -0.62 18.64
CA ALA A 111 12.99 -2.01 18.22
C ALA A 111 14.35 -2.68 18.07
N PHE A 112 15.35 -1.98 17.50
CA PHE A 112 16.69 -2.54 17.29
C PHE A 112 17.47 -2.73 18.58
N GLU A 113 17.18 -1.98 19.66
CA GLU A 113 17.71 -2.25 21.00
C GLU A 113 17.24 -3.61 21.55
N LYS A 114 16.04 -4.07 21.15
CA LYS A 114 15.41 -5.31 21.60
C LYS A 114 15.69 -6.50 20.68
N LEU A 115 15.70 -6.27 19.39
CA LEU A 115 15.94 -7.24 18.33
C LEU A 115 16.89 -6.61 17.31
N PRO A 116 18.18 -7.02 17.25
CA PRO A 116 19.15 -6.45 16.31
C PRO A 116 18.62 -6.45 14.87
N LYS A 117 18.93 -5.40 14.11
CA LYS A 117 18.38 -5.14 12.79
C LYS A 117 18.57 -6.30 11.82
N GLU A 118 19.78 -6.89 11.81
CA GLU A 118 20.12 -8.03 10.97
C GLU A 118 19.31 -9.29 11.36
N GLU A 119 19.20 -9.58 12.67
CA GLU A 119 18.39 -10.70 13.18
C GLU A 119 16.92 -10.48 12.83
N PHE A 120 16.38 -9.26 13.01
CA PHE A 120 15.00 -8.94 12.66
C PHE A 120 14.73 -9.16 11.16
N PHE A 121 15.67 -8.78 10.29
CA PHE A 121 15.54 -9.01 8.85
C PHE A 121 15.52 -10.50 8.49
N GLN A 122 16.30 -11.34 9.20
CA GLN A 122 16.28 -12.79 8.97
C GLN A 122 14.91 -13.43 9.25
N HIS A 123 14.10 -12.81 10.09
CA HIS A 123 12.75 -13.28 10.42
C HIS A 123 11.70 -12.72 9.44
N ALA A 124 11.55 -11.41 9.38
CA ALA A 124 10.49 -10.77 8.61
C ALA A 124 10.86 -10.48 7.15
N ALA A 125 12.13 -10.27 6.87
CA ALA A 125 12.68 -9.94 5.55
C ALA A 125 12.00 -8.73 4.87
N ASN A 126 11.50 -7.77 5.66
CA ASN A 126 10.90 -6.54 5.19
C ASN A 126 11.87 -5.36 5.24
N GLN A 127 11.69 -4.42 4.33
CA GLN A 127 12.31 -3.09 4.41
C GLN A 127 11.88 -2.40 5.71
N PHE A 128 12.84 -1.90 6.48
CA PHE A 128 12.53 -1.19 7.72
C PHE A 128 11.99 0.21 7.44
N MET A 129 10.74 0.41 7.79
CA MET A 129 10.05 1.70 7.68
C MET A 129 9.25 1.93 8.96
N GLU A 130 9.31 3.13 9.53
CA GLU A 130 8.57 3.48 10.76
C GLU A 130 7.06 3.21 10.64
N ILE A 131 6.54 3.21 9.43
CA ILE A 131 5.12 2.98 9.14
C ILE A 131 4.67 1.53 9.29
N ASN A 132 5.60 0.55 9.35
CA ASN A 132 5.21 -0.87 9.41
C ASN A 132 4.48 -1.19 10.71
N THR A 133 3.55 -2.13 10.64
CA THR A 133 2.64 -2.50 11.74
C THR A 133 3.36 -2.83 13.05
N ALA A 134 4.53 -3.50 12.96
CA ALA A 134 5.35 -3.83 14.13
C ALA A 134 5.69 -2.58 14.96
N PHE A 135 6.09 -1.49 14.29
CA PHE A 135 6.46 -0.23 14.96
C PHE A 135 5.24 0.57 15.39
N GLN A 136 4.15 0.47 14.65
CA GLN A 136 2.86 1.04 15.06
C GLN A 136 2.37 0.39 16.37
N LEU A 137 2.41 -0.95 16.50
CA LEU A 137 2.06 -1.65 17.73
C LEU A 137 3.04 -1.35 18.87
N LEU A 138 4.34 -1.25 18.57
CA LEU A 138 5.35 -0.90 19.56
C LEU A 138 5.09 0.48 20.14
N SER A 139 4.75 1.47 19.31
CA SER A 139 4.43 2.83 19.75
C SER A 139 3.21 2.88 20.67
N MET A 140 2.20 2.06 20.44
CA MET A 140 1.00 1.99 21.30
C MET A 140 1.32 1.51 22.71
N ARG A 141 2.35 0.67 22.89
CA ARG A 141 2.80 0.19 24.20
C ARG A 141 3.80 1.12 24.86
N TRP A 142 4.70 1.72 24.10
CA TRP A 142 5.79 2.54 24.62
C TRP A 142 5.33 3.91 25.08
N LEU A 143 4.46 4.59 24.31
CA LEU A 143 3.99 5.93 24.66
C LEU A 143 3.21 5.97 25.98
N SER A 144 2.64 4.85 26.42
CA SER A 144 1.95 4.75 27.69
C SER A 144 2.88 4.52 28.88
N SER A 145 4.07 3.94 28.66
CA SER A 145 5.02 3.60 29.76
C SER A 145 6.03 4.71 30.05
N SER A 146 6.21 5.68 29.16
CA SER A 146 7.24 6.73 29.26
C SER A 146 6.75 8.06 29.84
N LYS A 147 5.47 8.22 30.15
CA LYS A 147 4.96 9.39 30.88
C LYS A 147 4.94 9.09 32.38
N PRO A 148 5.55 9.95 33.25
CA PRO A 148 5.32 9.88 34.69
C PRO A 148 3.82 9.96 34.96
N GLN A 149 3.31 9.11 35.84
CA GLN A 149 1.92 9.05 36.24
C GLN A 149 1.44 10.39 36.80
N GLU A 150 0.93 11.26 35.94
CA GLU A 150 -0.10 12.18 36.38
C GLU A 150 -1.44 11.50 36.14
N PRO A 151 -2.36 11.53 37.10
CA PRO A 151 -3.68 10.93 36.94
C PRO A 151 -4.42 11.71 35.87
N SER A 152 -4.38 11.24 34.62
CA SER A 152 -5.18 11.81 33.54
C SER A 152 -6.63 11.43 33.78
N THR A 153 -7.42 12.42 34.13
CA THR A 153 -8.86 12.36 34.05
C THR A 153 -9.28 12.16 32.60
N GLY A 154 -9.54 10.90 32.21
CA GLY A 154 -10.40 10.54 31.10
C GLY A 154 -9.82 10.68 29.70
N SER A 155 -8.84 9.84 29.32
CA SER A 155 -8.69 9.39 27.93
C SER A 155 -8.08 8.00 27.92
N ASP A 156 -8.66 7.07 27.19
CA ASP A 156 -8.10 5.76 26.89
C ASP A 156 -6.71 5.97 26.27
N THR A 157 -5.67 5.48 26.92
CA THR A 157 -4.32 5.50 26.35
C THR A 157 -4.20 4.39 25.31
N PHE A 158 -3.28 4.50 24.36
CA PHE A 158 -3.01 3.43 23.40
C PHE A 158 -2.73 2.07 24.04
N ASP A 159 -2.05 2.04 25.20
CA ASP A 159 -1.83 0.82 25.94
C ASP A 159 -3.15 0.22 26.47
N ASP A 160 -4.12 1.05 26.85
CA ASP A 160 -5.45 0.60 27.24
C ASP A 160 -6.21 0.02 26.04
N GLU A 161 -6.11 0.63 24.86
CA GLU A 161 -6.68 0.08 23.62
C GLU A 161 -6.12 -1.34 23.35
N VAL A 162 -4.80 -1.53 23.44
CA VAL A 162 -4.14 -2.83 23.23
C VAL A 162 -4.52 -3.84 24.31
N ARG A 163 -4.68 -3.42 25.57
CA ARG A 163 -5.10 -4.32 26.68
C ARG A 163 -6.53 -4.80 26.52
N ARG A 164 -7.44 -3.93 26.05
CA ARG A 164 -8.86 -4.25 25.82
C ARG A 164 -9.07 -5.04 24.53
N ALA A 165 -8.12 -4.99 23.59
CA ALA A 165 -8.23 -5.66 22.32
C ALA A 165 -8.16 -7.19 22.43
N GLU A 166 -9.03 -7.86 21.71
CA GLU A 166 -9.05 -9.31 21.50
C GLU A 166 -8.58 -9.70 20.09
N ARG A 167 -8.68 -8.77 19.11
CA ARG A 167 -8.32 -9.04 17.73
C ARG A 167 -7.70 -7.82 17.08
N LEU A 168 -6.70 -8.07 16.24
CA LEU A 168 -6.14 -7.10 15.29
C LEU A 168 -6.56 -7.53 13.89
N LEU A 169 -7.16 -6.60 13.14
CA LEU A 169 -7.51 -6.80 11.74
C LEU A 169 -6.89 -5.68 10.90
N PHE A 170 -6.16 -6.05 9.86
CA PHE A 170 -5.68 -5.07 8.87
C PHE A 170 -6.87 -4.40 8.19
N MET A 171 -6.66 -3.26 7.56
CA MET A 171 -7.77 -2.49 6.99
C MET A 171 -8.69 -3.32 6.10
N PRO A 172 -8.22 -4.14 5.13
CA PRO A 172 -9.11 -4.95 4.30
C PRO A 172 -9.81 -6.05 5.11
N ASP A 173 -9.11 -6.66 6.08
CA ASP A 173 -9.69 -7.67 6.96
C ASP A 173 -10.77 -7.09 7.87
N LEU A 174 -10.60 -5.82 8.28
CA LEU A 174 -11.58 -5.10 9.07
C LEU A 174 -12.87 -4.87 8.25
N PHE A 175 -12.76 -4.45 6.99
CA PHE A 175 -13.90 -4.35 6.10
C PHE A 175 -14.58 -5.72 5.88
N ASN A 176 -13.79 -6.77 5.65
CA ASN A 176 -14.29 -8.14 5.48
C ASN A 176 -15.05 -8.62 6.74
N TYR A 177 -14.53 -8.30 7.92
CA TYR A 177 -15.19 -8.61 9.18
C TYR A 177 -16.54 -7.91 9.31
N PHE A 178 -16.59 -6.61 9.03
CA PHE A 178 -17.84 -5.85 9.09
C PHE A 178 -18.87 -6.30 8.04
N LEU A 179 -18.43 -6.90 6.94
CA LEU A 179 -19.32 -7.49 5.94
C LEU A 179 -19.84 -8.88 6.33
N THR A 180 -19.02 -9.71 6.99
CA THR A 180 -19.27 -11.15 7.14
C THR A 180 -19.37 -11.64 8.57
N GLY A 181 -18.91 -10.87 9.55
CA GLY A 181 -18.72 -11.30 10.94
C GLY A 181 -17.56 -12.29 11.14
N LYS A 182 -16.71 -12.54 10.12
CA LYS A 182 -15.59 -13.49 10.20
C LYS A 182 -14.25 -12.75 10.36
N CYS A 183 -13.44 -13.23 11.31
CA CYS A 183 -12.10 -12.70 11.56
C CYS A 183 -11.04 -13.60 10.92
N CYS A 184 -10.16 -13.01 10.13
CA CYS A 184 -8.95 -13.61 9.58
C CYS A 184 -7.96 -12.49 9.26
N ASN A 185 -6.68 -12.85 9.00
CA ASN A 185 -5.71 -11.93 8.40
C ASN A 185 -5.30 -12.48 7.04
N GLU A 186 -5.48 -11.69 5.99
CA GLU A 186 -5.12 -12.14 4.65
C GLU A 186 -3.59 -12.06 4.44
N PHE A 187 -3.02 -13.01 3.71
CA PHE A 187 -1.58 -13.22 3.58
C PHE A 187 -0.84 -12.01 2.98
N THR A 188 -1.35 -11.45 1.89
CA THR A 188 -0.62 -10.38 1.17
C THR A 188 -0.54 -9.10 1.99
N ILE A 189 -1.61 -8.73 2.71
CA ILE A 189 -1.60 -7.58 3.62
C ILE A 189 -0.80 -7.89 4.89
N SER A 190 -0.89 -9.09 5.43
CA SER A 190 -0.15 -9.52 6.62
C SER A 190 1.35 -9.49 6.39
N SER A 191 1.80 -9.78 5.18
CA SER A 191 3.22 -9.76 4.81
C SER A 191 3.86 -8.35 4.79
N THR A 192 3.05 -7.29 4.81
CA THR A 192 3.54 -5.90 4.93
C THR A 192 3.87 -5.49 6.36
N SER A 193 3.45 -6.28 7.34
CA SER A 193 3.39 -5.90 8.75
C SER A 193 4.74 -5.87 9.47
N GLN A 194 5.75 -6.58 8.95
CA GLN A 194 7.01 -6.90 9.65
C GLN A 194 6.82 -7.76 10.91
N LEU A 195 5.71 -8.52 10.97
CA LEU A 195 5.36 -9.43 12.06
C LEU A 195 5.25 -10.90 11.59
N LEU A 196 5.22 -11.11 10.28
CA LEU A 196 5.13 -12.43 9.66
C LEU A 196 6.53 -12.97 9.39
N ASN A 197 6.79 -14.23 9.74
CA ASN A 197 8.01 -14.90 9.33
C ASN A 197 7.97 -15.16 7.82
N SER A 198 8.97 -14.67 7.11
CA SER A 198 9.01 -14.69 5.64
C SER A 198 9.13 -16.11 5.05
N LEU A 199 9.71 -17.06 5.79
CA LEU A 199 9.93 -18.44 5.35
C LEU A 199 8.73 -19.33 5.67
N THR A 200 8.13 -19.17 6.86
CA THR A 200 7.05 -20.04 7.32
C THR A 200 5.66 -19.50 6.98
N HIS A 201 5.57 -18.20 6.64
CA HIS A 201 4.33 -17.44 6.45
C HIS A 201 3.39 -17.51 7.66
N GLN A 202 3.98 -17.62 8.88
CA GLN A 202 3.25 -17.62 10.14
C GLN A 202 3.69 -16.42 10.98
N TRP A 203 2.88 -16.01 11.95
CA TRP A 203 3.23 -14.98 12.92
C TRP A 203 4.48 -15.38 13.69
N ASP A 204 5.53 -14.55 13.65
CA ASP A 204 6.87 -14.86 14.14
C ASP A 204 6.97 -14.71 15.66
N ASP A 205 7.14 -15.83 16.38
CA ASP A 205 7.26 -15.82 17.84
C ASP A 205 8.42 -14.96 18.35
N VAL A 206 9.56 -14.99 17.68
CA VAL A 206 10.76 -14.24 18.10
C VAL A 206 10.50 -12.75 18.05
N ILE A 207 9.89 -12.25 16.98
CA ILE A 207 9.56 -10.83 16.83
C ILE A 207 8.58 -10.39 17.92
N PHE A 208 7.49 -11.14 18.12
CA PHE A 208 6.50 -10.80 19.15
C PHE A 208 7.09 -10.82 20.56
N ASP A 209 7.87 -11.85 20.92
CA ASP A 209 8.47 -12.00 22.24
C ASP A 209 9.53 -10.93 22.51
N ARG A 210 10.46 -10.70 21.56
CA ARG A 210 11.56 -9.74 21.74
C ARG A 210 11.06 -8.31 21.82
N LEU A 211 10.08 -7.93 20.99
CA LEU A 211 9.47 -6.59 21.02
C LEU A 211 8.41 -6.46 22.13
N GLY A 212 8.00 -7.56 22.76
CA GLY A 212 6.96 -7.60 23.78
C GLY A 212 5.56 -7.26 23.21
N LEU A 213 5.28 -7.65 21.98
CA LEU A 213 4.01 -7.40 21.30
C LEU A 213 2.98 -8.51 21.59
N PRO A 214 1.67 -8.18 21.56
CA PRO A 214 0.63 -9.12 21.93
C PRO A 214 0.23 -10.06 20.77
N LYS A 215 1.00 -11.15 20.53
CA LYS A 215 0.70 -12.14 19.49
C LYS A 215 -0.73 -12.69 19.55
N ARG A 216 -1.35 -12.71 20.75
CA ARG A 216 -2.74 -13.17 20.95
C ARG A 216 -3.79 -12.40 20.11
N LEU A 217 -3.46 -11.21 19.63
CA LEU A 217 -4.36 -10.39 18.80
C LEU A 217 -4.41 -10.85 17.35
N MET A 218 -3.40 -11.59 16.89
CA MET A 218 -3.27 -11.99 15.50
C MET A 218 -4.23 -13.12 15.17
N GLN A 219 -4.79 -13.08 13.95
CA GLN A 219 -5.75 -14.07 13.48
C GLN A 219 -5.08 -15.12 12.59
N GLU A 220 -5.84 -16.18 12.24
CA GLU A 220 -5.42 -17.17 11.25
C GLU A 220 -5.12 -16.52 9.91
N ILE A 221 -4.00 -16.90 9.29
CA ILE A 221 -3.64 -16.44 7.95
C ILE A 221 -4.49 -17.14 6.90
N VAL A 222 -5.15 -16.36 6.05
CA VAL A 222 -5.89 -16.87 4.89
C VAL A 222 -5.23 -16.40 3.60
N TYR A 223 -5.31 -17.24 2.57
CA TYR A 223 -4.70 -16.94 1.28
C TYR A 223 -5.74 -16.44 0.26
N PRO A 224 -5.30 -15.65 -0.75
CA PRO A 224 -6.15 -15.21 -1.85
C PRO A 224 -6.90 -16.34 -2.52
N GLY A 225 -8.15 -16.08 -2.91
CA GLY A 225 -9.07 -17.06 -3.49
C GLY A 225 -9.93 -17.82 -2.46
N LYS A 226 -9.68 -17.65 -1.14
CA LYS A 226 -10.53 -18.26 -0.10
C LYS A 226 -11.81 -17.44 0.09
N VAL A 227 -12.96 -18.10 0.08
CA VAL A 227 -14.22 -17.49 0.50
C VAL A 227 -14.19 -17.31 2.02
N ILE A 228 -14.26 -16.07 2.50
CA ILE A 228 -14.28 -15.71 3.91
C ILE A 228 -15.66 -15.99 4.50
N GLY A 229 -16.70 -15.59 3.78
CA GLY A 229 -18.09 -15.75 4.19
C GLY A 229 -19.04 -15.12 3.17
N ARG A 230 -20.30 -14.98 3.56
CA ARG A 230 -21.30 -14.19 2.83
C ARG A 230 -21.59 -12.92 3.63
N LEU A 231 -22.18 -11.94 2.98
CA LEU A 231 -22.74 -10.80 3.70
C LEU A 231 -23.65 -11.29 4.83
N THR A 232 -23.60 -10.61 5.99
CA THR A 232 -24.56 -10.89 7.06
C THR A 232 -25.99 -10.67 6.56
N ASP A 233 -26.97 -11.34 7.15
CA ASP A 233 -28.37 -11.21 6.72
C ASP A 233 -28.85 -9.75 6.84
N GLU A 234 -28.44 -9.04 7.89
CA GLU A 234 -28.75 -7.63 8.10
C GLU A 234 -28.21 -6.75 6.96
N LEU A 235 -26.96 -6.98 6.57
CA LEU A 235 -26.36 -6.22 5.45
C LEU A 235 -26.95 -6.59 4.10
N ALA A 236 -27.25 -7.88 3.89
CA ALA A 236 -27.89 -8.34 2.67
C ALA A 236 -29.28 -7.69 2.47
N GLU A 237 -30.04 -7.53 3.56
CA GLU A 237 -31.32 -6.81 3.54
C GLU A 237 -31.11 -5.30 3.28
N GLU A 238 -30.17 -4.67 3.99
CA GLU A 238 -29.84 -3.24 3.81
C GLU A 238 -29.40 -2.91 2.40
N LEU A 239 -28.56 -3.78 1.79
CA LEU A 239 -27.93 -3.56 0.49
C LEU A 239 -28.81 -4.02 -0.69
N GLY A 240 -29.85 -4.82 -0.42
CA GLY A 240 -30.76 -5.35 -1.42
C GLY A 240 -30.19 -6.50 -2.23
N GLY A 241 -29.26 -7.28 -1.69
CA GLY A 241 -28.65 -8.44 -2.32
C GLY A 241 -27.60 -9.12 -1.43
N ASN A 242 -27.21 -10.35 -1.78
CA ASN A 242 -26.23 -11.11 -1.04
C ASN A 242 -25.17 -11.70 -1.97
N ALA A 243 -23.90 -11.68 -1.54
CA ALA A 243 -22.78 -12.23 -2.30
C ALA A 243 -21.73 -12.85 -1.36
N ASN A 244 -20.84 -13.66 -1.91
CA ASN A 244 -19.66 -14.12 -1.19
C ASN A 244 -18.66 -12.97 -1.01
N VAL A 245 -17.94 -12.96 0.11
CA VAL A 245 -16.77 -12.12 0.31
C VAL A 245 -15.55 -13.01 0.19
N VAL A 246 -14.64 -12.66 -0.71
CA VAL A 246 -13.47 -13.46 -1.08
C VAL A 246 -12.20 -12.73 -0.67
N ALA A 247 -11.28 -13.43 -0.02
CA ALA A 247 -9.92 -12.95 0.19
C ALA A 247 -9.23 -12.79 -1.17
N VAL A 248 -8.78 -11.58 -1.48
CA VAL A 248 -8.07 -11.24 -2.72
C VAL A 248 -6.63 -10.89 -2.41
N GLY A 249 -5.86 -10.34 -3.31
CA GLY A 249 -4.63 -9.66 -2.96
C GLY A 249 -4.99 -8.42 -2.15
N SER A 250 -5.17 -8.57 -0.85
CA SER A 250 -5.75 -7.52 0.00
C SER A 250 -4.85 -6.30 0.19
N HIS A 251 -3.53 -6.44 -0.04
CA HIS A 251 -2.64 -5.31 -0.32
C HIS A 251 -2.84 -4.86 -1.77
N ASP A 252 -3.22 -3.60 -2.00
CA ASP A 252 -3.52 -3.03 -3.33
C ASP A 252 -2.47 -3.35 -4.39
N THR A 253 -1.18 -3.28 -4.02
CA THR A 253 -0.07 -3.64 -4.90
C THR A 253 -0.06 -5.14 -5.22
N ALA A 254 -0.48 -6.03 -4.32
CA ALA A 254 -0.58 -7.47 -4.63
C ALA A 254 -1.66 -7.73 -5.69
N SER A 255 -2.79 -7.07 -5.55
CA SER A 255 -3.84 -7.08 -6.57
C SER A 255 -3.37 -6.46 -7.87
N ALA A 256 -2.69 -5.30 -7.83
CA ALA A 256 -2.19 -4.66 -9.06
C ALA A 256 -1.22 -5.57 -9.83
N VAL A 257 -0.30 -6.25 -9.14
CA VAL A 257 0.64 -7.20 -9.76
C VAL A 257 -0.06 -8.43 -10.31
N ALA A 258 -1.16 -8.89 -9.68
CA ALA A 258 -1.96 -10.00 -10.18
C ALA A 258 -2.66 -9.73 -11.52
N SER A 259 -2.73 -8.46 -11.96
CA SER A 259 -3.23 -8.10 -13.29
C SER A 259 -2.23 -8.35 -14.42
N ILE A 260 -0.95 -8.58 -14.08
CA ILE A 260 0.12 -8.81 -15.06
C ILE A 260 0.12 -10.29 -15.42
N SER A 261 -0.24 -10.62 -16.65
CA SER A 261 -0.27 -11.97 -17.18
C SER A 261 0.80 -12.16 -18.26
N ASP A 262 1.18 -13.41 -18.49
CA ASP A 262 2.09 -13.84 -19.57
C ASP A 262 3.44 -13.09 -19.62
N ALA A 263 3.93 -12.66 -18.47
CA ALA A 263 5.15 -11.82 -18.38
C ALA A 263 6.46 -12.61 -18.50
N GLY A 264 6.44 -13.97 -18.51
CA GLY A 264 7.66 -14.79 -18.51
C GLY A 264 8.38 -14.76 -17.15
N ASP A 265 9.72 -14.89 -17.17
CA ASP A 265 10.54 -14.97 -15.94
C ASP A 265 11.51 -13.77 -15.76
N ASP A 266 11.63 -12.89 -16.74
CA ASP A 266 12.64 -11.82 -16.81
C ASP A 266 12.05 -10.40 -16.69
N TRP A 267 11.08 -10.26 -15.84
CA TRP A 267 10.35 -9.01 -15.69
C TRP A 267 10.34 -8.46 -14.26
N ALA A 268 10.15 -7.16 -14.20
CA ALA A 268 9.84 -6.44 -12.98
C ALA A 268 8.53 -5.66 -13.16
N PHE A 269 7.95 -5.25 -12.05
CA PHE A 269 6.82 -4.34 -12.03
C PHE A 269 7.20 -3.02 -11.33
N ILE A 270 6.48 -1.95 -11.69
CA ILE A 270 6.42 -0.71 -10.93
C ILE A 270 4.95 -0.41 -10.68
N SER A 271 4.50 -0.58 -9.43
CA SER A 271 3.20 -0.05 -9.00
C SER A 271 3.38 1.44 -8.72
N SER A 272 2.99 2.28 -9.67
CA SER A 272 3.26 3.72 -9.65
C SER A 272 2.06 4.50 -9.18
N GLY A 273 2.12 4.96 -7.94
CA GLY A 273 1.14 5.78 -7.25
C GLY A 273 1.80 6.83 -6.37
N THR A 274 1.23 7.14 -5.22
CA THR A 274 1.84 8.00 -4.19
C THR A 274 3.21 7.48 -3.79
N TRP A 275 3.32 6.17 -3.54
CA TRP A 275 4.55 5.40 -3.52
C TRP A 275 4.82 4.79 -4.89
N SER A 276 6.06 4.43 -5.16
CA SER A 276 6.45 3.56 -6.26
C SER A 276 7.02 2.28 -5.68
N LEU A 277 6.31 1.16 -5.85
CA LEU A 277 6.80 -0.15 -5.43
C LEU A 277 7.38 -0.86 -6.65
N MET A 278 8.71 -1.01 -6.68
CA MET A 278 9.40 -1.70 -7.77
C MET A 278 9.89 -3.06 -7.32
N GLY A 279 9.53 -4.12 -8.04
CA GLY A 279 9.87 -5.48 -7.64
C GLY A 279 9.78 -6.50 -8.76
N THR A 280 10.14 -7.74 -8.41
CA THR A 280 10.02 -8.92 -9.28
C THR A 280 9.49 -10.12 -8.49
N PRO A 281 8.75 -11.04 -9.12
CA PRO A 281 8.34 -12.26 -8.46
C PRO A 281 9.52 -13.20 -8.18
N THR A 282 9.54 -13.79 -6.99
CA THR A 282 10.45 -14.87 -6.61
C THR A 282 9.67 -16.04 -6.02
N LYS A 283 10.21 -17.25 -6.13
CA LYS A 283 9.57 -18.44 -5.56
C LYS A 283 9.66 -18.45 -4.04
N GLU A 284 10.83 -18.01 -3.53
CA GLU A 284 11.16 -17.98 -2.12
C GLU A 284 11.58 -16.56 -1.75
N PRO A 285 11.49 -16.17 -0.47
CA PRO A 285 11.99 -14.88 0.00
C PRO A 285 13.52 -14.80 -0.14
N ILE A 286 14.02 -13.60 -0.43
CA ILE A 286 15.46 -13.33 -0.52
C ILE A 286 15.86 -12.58 0.76
N ILE A 287 16.65 -13.27 1.61
CA ILE A 287 17.09 -12.81 2.92
C ILE A 287 18.63 -12.68 3.01
N SER A 288 19.27 -12.44 1.85
CA SER A 288 20.72 -12.26 1.81
C SER A 288 21.16 -10.92 2.41
N GLN A 289 22.48 -10.79 2.69
CA GLN A 289 23.06 -9.55 3.16
C GLN A 289 22.88 -8.43 2.14
N GLU A 290 22.99 -8.73 0.84
CA GLU A 290 22.81 -7.76 -0.23
C GLU A 290 21.37 -7.24 -0.27
N ALA A 291 20.37 -8.11 -0.03
CA ALA A 291 18.96 -7.70 0.04
C ALA A 291 18.69 -6.80 1.27
N PHE A 292 19.32 -7.12 2.40
CA PHE A 292 19.27 -6.32 3.61
C PHE A 292 19.91 -4.94 3.41
N ASP A 293 21.14 -4.88 2.87
CA ASP A 293 21.88 -3.64 2.66
C ASP A 293 21.19 -2.73 1.63
N ALA A 294 20.58 -3.33 0.62
CA ALA A 294 19.79 -2.62 -0.38
C ALA A 294 18.36 -2.29 0.08
N ALA A 295 17.96 -2.65 1.30
CA ALA A 295 16.66 -2.41 1.90
C ALA A 295 15.48 -2.93 1.04
N PHE A 296 15.57 -4.18 0.59
CA PHE A 296 14.45 -4.86 -0.06
C PHE A 296 13.46 -5.43 0.96
N THR A 297 12.24 -5.64 0.52
CA THR A 297 11.15 -6.29 1.25
C THR A 297 10.65 -7.51 0.48
N ASN A 298 10.20 -8.52 1.23
CA ASN A 298 9.58 -9.73 0.70
C ASN A 298 8.11 -9.75 1.13
N GLU A 299 7.21 -9.58 0.18
CA GLU A 299 5.78 -9.54 0.43
C GLU A 299 5.04 -10.61 -0.37
N GLY A 300 3.92 -11.08 0.15
CA GLY A 300 3.14 -12.13 -0.48
C GLY A 300 2.51 -11.73 -1.81
N MET A 301 2.47 -12.66 -2.76
CA MET A 301 1.68 -12.60 -4.00
C MET A 301 0.39 -13.41 -3.86
N THR A 302 -0.53 -13.17 -4.80
CA THR A 302 -1.83 -13.83 -4.84
C THR A 302 -1.76 -15.33 -5.15
N ASP A 303 -0.67 -15.79 -5.73
CA ASP A 303 -0.41 -17.20 -6.11
C ASP A 303 0.49 -17.95 -5.12
N GLY A 304 0.87 -17.30 -4.02
CA GLY A 304 1.74 -17.87 -2.98
C GLY A 304 3.22 -17.62 -3.19
N ARG A 305 3.64 -17.02 -4.33
CA ARG A 305 4.99 -16.53 -4.53
C ARG A 305 5.25 -15.26 -3.70
N ILE A 306 6.44 -14.74 -3.80
CA ILE A 306 6.90 -13.52 -3.12
C ILE A 306 7.10 -12.41 -4.13
N ARG A 307 6.64 -11.22 -3.80
CA ARG A 307 7.04 -9.97 -4.43
C ARG A 307 8.30 -9.49 -3.71
N PHE A 308 9.45 -9.73 -4.32
CA PHE A 308 10.71 -9.16 -3.87
C PHE A 308 10.78 -7.73 -4.42
N LEU A 309 10.60 -6.73 -3.56
CA LEU A 309 10.40 -5.35 -3.99
C LEU A 309 11.07 -4.34 -3.07
N LYS A 310 11.13 -3.10 -3.51
CA LYS A 310 11.55 -1.94 -2.74
C LYS A 310 10.48 -0.86 -2.80
N ASN A 311 10.14 -0.29 -1.65
CA ASN A 311 9.32 0.91 -1.56
C ASN A 311 10.19 2.13 -1.85
N ILE A 312 9.76 2.96 -2.77
CA ILE A 312 10.41 4.17 -3.26
C ILE A 312 9.44 5.32 -3.13
N THR A 313 9.89 6.49 -2.74
CA THR A 313 9.08 7.71 -2.79
C THR A 313 8.61 7.93 -4.23
N GLY A 314 7.30 7.96 -4.47
CA GLY A 314 6.73 7.97 -5.81
C GLY A 314 6.20 9.34 -6.24
N LEU A 315 4.99 9.34 -6.79
CA LEU A 315 4.33 10.55 -7.28
C LEU A 315 3.88 11.50 -6.16
N TRP A 316 4.09 11.14 -4.90
CA TRP A 316 3.95 12.01 -3.74
C TRP A 316 4.64 13.37 -3.93
N LEU A 317 5.85 13.37 -4.47
CA LEU A 317 6.62 14.57 -4.77
C LEU A 317 5.84 15.54 -5.68
N ILE A 318 5.24 15.00 -6.75
CA ILE A 318 4.43 15.79 -7.69
C ILE A 318 3.12 16.23 -7.03
N GLN A 319 2.49 15.34 -6.26
CA GLN A 319 1.23 15.66 -5.57
C GLN A 319 1.41 16.82 -4.58
N GLN A 320 2.54 16.88 -3.86
CA GLN A 320 2.84 17.99 -2.96
C GLN A 320 3.07 19.30 -3.73
N LEU A 321 3.81 19.27 -4.84
CA LEU A 321 3.99 20.46 -5.68
C LEU A 321 2.67 20.99 -6.25
N VAL A 322 1.82 20.09 -6.75
CA VAL A 322 0.49 20.45 -7.26
C VAL A 322 -0.32 21.13 -6.16
N LYS A 323 -0.34 20.54 -4.95
CA LYS A 323 -1.03 21.12 -3.79
C LYS A 323 -0.50 22.51 -3.42
N GLU A 324 0.83 22.72 -3.42
CA GLU A 324 1.44 24.01 -3.20
C GLU A 324 0.97 25.05 -4.24
N TRP A 325 1.06 24.69 -5.52
CA TRP A 325 0.66 25.60 -6.61
C TRP A 325 -0.83 25.93 -6.60
N GLU A 326 -1.70 24.97 -6.23
CA GLU A 326 -3.14 25.22 -6.08
C GLU A 326 -3.44 26.17 -4.92
N GLN A 327 -2.71 26.05 -3.81
CA GLN A 327 -2.80 26.99 -2.68
C GLN A 327 -2.33 28.41 -3.06
N GLU A 328 -1.39 28.53 -4.01
CA GLU A 328 -0.95 29.80 -4.58
C GLU A 328 -1.92 30.36 -5.65
N GLY A 329 -3.02 29.63 -5.93
CA GLY A 329 -4.06 30.04 -6.86
C GLY A 329 -3.86 29.59 -8.31
N TYR A 330 -2.91 28.69 -8.58
CA TYR A 330 -2.73 28.12 -9.90
C TYR A 330 -3.65 26.90 -10.09
N LYS A 331 -4.29 26.82 -11.26
CA LYS A 331 -4.96 25.57 -11.65
C LYS A 331 -3.93 24.64 -12.29
N CYS A 332 -3.76 23.45 -11.76
CA CYS A 332 -2.82 22.45 -12.27
C CYS A 332 -3.55 21.36 -13.06
N ASP A 333 -3.21 21.22 -14.34
CA ASP A 333 -3.59 20.05 -15.15
C ASP A 333 -2.37 19.15 -15.32
N TYR A 334 -2.50 17.90 -14.88
CA TYR A 334 -1.37 16.96 -14.90
C TYR A 334 -0.84 16.69 -16.31
N SER A 335 -1.72 16.65 -17.31
CA SER A 335 -1.32 16.41 -18.70
C SER A 335 -0.57 17.61 -19.31
N GLU A 336 -0.91 18.82 -18.89
CA GLU A 336 -0.18 20.04 -19.27
C GLU A 336 1.18 20.09 -18.62
N LEU A 337 1.28 19.76 -17.33
CA LEU A 337 2.56 19.68 -16.61
C LEU A 337 3.53 18.69 -17.27
N VAL A 338 3.03 17.52 -17.72
CA VAL A 338 3.86 16.54 -18.47
C VAL A 338 4.35 17.14 -19.78
N LYS A 339 3.51 17.86 -20.54
CA LYS A 339 3.92 18.53 -21.79
C LYS A 339 4.96 19.62 -21.56
N GLU A 340 4.79 20.44 -20.50
CA GLU A 340 5.80 21.45 -20.13
C GLU A 340 7.12 20.78 -19.75
N ALA A 341 7.06 19.67 -19.00
CA ALA A 341 8.24 18.90 -18.62
C ALA A 341 8.98 18.29 -19.83
N GLU A 342 8.27 17.91 -20.89
CA GLU A 342 8.88 17.45 -22.15
C GLU A 342 9.63 18.55 -22.90
N GLN A 343 9.21 19.81 -22.74
CA GLN A 343 9.88 20.97 -23.34
C GLN A 343 11.06 21.48 -22.50
N SER A 344 11.12 21.15 -21.22
CA SER A 344 12.23 21.53 -20.35
C SER A 344 13.52 20.82 -20.75
N THR A 345 14.63 21.53 -20.65
CA THR A 345 16.00 20.99 -20.89
C THR A 345 16.76 20.68 -19.59
N LEU A 346 16.10 20.82 -18.44
CA LEU A 346 16.71 20.52 -17.14
C LEU A 346 17.10 19.03 -17.08
N SER A 347 18.34 18.78 -16.61
CA SER A 347 18.91 17.43 -16.48
C SER A 347 19.28 17.07 -15.05
N SER A 348 19.11 17.99 -14.11
CA SER A 348 19.37 17.78 -12.68
C SER A 348 18.42 16.75 -12.10
N TYR A 349 18.89 16.04 -11.07
CA TYR A 349 18.14 15.03 -10.36
C TYR A 349 18.58 14.97 -8.88
N PHE A 350 17.76 14.30 -8.06
CA PHE A 350 18.02 14.13 -6.64
C PHE A 350 17.65 12.70 -6.20
N ASP A 351 18.13 12.28 -5.03
CA ASP A 351 17.66 11.02 -4.44
C ASP A 351 16.24 11.23 -3.86
N VAL A 352 15.27 10.58 -4.47
CA VAL A 352 13.85 10.70 -4.10
C VAL A 352 13.54 10.16 -2.70
N ASP A 353 14.41 9.30 -2.15
CA ASP A 353 14.24 8.70 -0.82
C ASP A 353 15.00 9.47 0.27
N ASP A 354 15.63 10.62 -0.05
CA ASP A 354 16.27 11.46 0.96
C ASP A 354 15.24 11.97 1.97
N ALA A 355 15.60 11.92 3.25
CA ALA A 355 14.71 12.26 4.36
C ALA A 355 14.09 13.67 4.26
N CYS A 356 14.77 14.61 3.59
CA CYS A 356 14.27 15.97 3.40
C CYS A 356 12.99 16.03 2.55
N PHE A 357 12.64 14.98 1.80
CA PHE A 357 11.45 14.91 0.95
C PHE A 357 10.27 14.16 1.58
N MET A 358 10.45 13.59 2.76
CA MET A 358 9.36 12.81 3.40
C MET A 358 8.18 13.65 3.83
N ASN A 359 8.43 14.80 4.44
CA ASN A 359 7.37 15.72 4.89
C ASN A 359 7.87 17.16 5.02
N PRO A 360 8.35 17.79 3.94
CA PRO A 360 8.82 19.18 3.99
C PRO A 360 7.62 20.13 4.14
N GLU A 361 7.86 21.31 4.70
CA GLU A 361 6.85 22.39 4.76
C GLU A 361 6.45 22.80 3.33
N LYS A 362 7.46 22.93 2.44
CA LYS A 362 7.26 23.13 1.01
C LYS A 362 8.19 22.26 0.19
N MET A 363 7.61 21.44 -0.65
CA MET A 363 8.35 20.52 -1.51
C MET A 363 9.22 21.24 -2.55
N SER A 364 8.71 22.34 -3.10
CA SER A 364 9.46 23.19 -4.05
C SER A 364 10.75 23.73 -3.45
N GLU A 365 10.70 24.24 -2.23
CA GLU A 365 11.86 24.79 -1.52
C GLU A 365 12.86 23.68 -1.14
N ALA A 366 12.37 22.51 -0.72
CA ALA A 366 13.20 21.35 -0.41
C ALA A 366 14.01 20.89 -1.63
N ILE A 367 13.38 20.76 -2.80
CA ILE A 367 14.05 20.36 -4.05
C ILE A 367 15.12 21.39 -4.45
N VAL A 368 14.76 22.68 -4.41
CA VAL A 368 15.69 23.76 -4.77
C VAL A 368 16.90 23.79 -3.82
N SER A 369 16.68 23.65 -2.51
CA SER A 369 17.75 23.66 -1.50
C SER A 369 18.68 22.46 -1.70
N TYR A 370 18.11 21.25 -1.86
CA TYR A 370 18.88 20.03 -2.09
C TYR A 370 19.81 20.13 -3.30
N LEU A 371 19.31 20.67 -4.42
CA LEU A 371 20.08 20.81 -5.65
C LEU A 371 21.15 21.92 -5.53
N LYS A 372 20.82 23.04 -4.89
CA LYS A 372 21.81 24.14 -4.64
C LYS A 372 22.98 23.67 -3.81
N GLU A 373 22.76 22.91 -2.74
CA GLU A 373 23.82 22.37 -1.89
C GLU A 373 24.81 21.48 -2.66
N ARG A 374 24.35 20.90 -3.77
CA ARG A 374 25.12 20.01 -4.66
C ARG A 374 25.66 20.71 -5.90
N ASN A 375 25.49 22.04 -5.99
CA ASN A 375 25.86 22.87 -7.15
C ASN A 375 25.21 22.41 -8.47
N GLU A 376 23.99 21.86 -8.39
CA GLU A 376 23.19 21.46 -9.53
C GLU A 376 22.29 22.60 -10.02
N ASN A 377 21.87 22.53 -11.29
CA ASN A 377 20.90 23.47 -11.82
C ASN A 377 19.54 23.26 -11.14
N VAL A 378 18.90 24.35 -10.72
CA VAL A 378 17.61 24.29 -10.02
C VAL A 378 16.45 24.46 -10.98
N PRO A 379 15.29 23.78 -10.74
CA PRO A 379 14.07 24.04 -11.49
C PRO A 379 13.55 25.45 -11.27
N VAL A 380 13.05 26.08 -12.33
CA VAL A 380 12.50 27.44 -12.33
C VAL A 380 11.01 27.44 -12.70
N THR A 381 10.64 26.62 -13.66
CA THR A 381 9.24 26.47 -14.12
C THR A 381 8.60 25.22 -13.53
N LYS A 382 7.28 25.14 -13.55
CA LYS A 382 6.54 23.92 -13.15
C LYS A 382 6.96 22.71 -13.98
N GLY A 383 7.18 22.91 -15.27
CA GLY A 383 7.70 21.90 -16.18
C GLY A 383 9.10 21.42 -15.77
N ASP A 384 10.00 22.32 -15.28
CA ASP A 384 11.31 21.95 -14.79
C ASP A 384 11.22 21.06 -13.54
N PHE A 385 10.36 21.41 -12.57
CA PHE A 385 10.11 20.60 -11.39
C PHE A 385 9.60 19.19 -11.76
N MET A 386 8.60 19.13 -12.63
CA MET A 386 8.04 17.86 -13.10
C MET A 386 9.09 17.01 -13.79
N ARG A 387 9.92 17.60 -14.66
CA ARG A 387 11.01 16.91 -15.35
C ARG A 387 12.06 16.40 -14.39
N CYS A 388 12.50 17.24 -13.45
CA CYS A 388 13.49 16.90 -12.44
C CYS A 388 13.04 15.67 -11.63
N ILE A 389 11.78 15.63 -11.18
CA ILE A 389 11.22 14.48 -10.46
C ILE A 389 11.16 13.25 -11.36
N CYS A 390 10.72 13.37 -12.62
CA CYS A 390 10.67 12.23 -13.53
C CYS A 390 12.07 11.63 -13.79
N ILE A 391 13.10 12.46 -13.96
CA ILE A 391 14.50 12.00 -14.11
C ILE A 391 14.95 11.30 -12.81
N SER A 392 14.69 11.90 -11.65
CA SER A 392 15.05 11.37 -10.34
C SER A 392 14.44 9.98 -10.11
N LEU A 393 13.15 9.84 -10.36
CA LEU A 393 12.44 8.56 -10.25
C LEU A 393 12.99 7.51 -11.23
N ALA A 394 13.18 7.88 -12.51
CA ALA A 394 13.68 6.94 -13.52
C ALA A 394 15.12 6.44 -13.21
N LYS A 395 15.98 7.31 -12.69
CA LYS A 395 17.32 6.93 -12.21
C LYS A 395 17.26 6.04 -10.99
N LYS A 396 16.34 6.31 -10.04
CA LYS A 396 16.12 5.44 -8.89
C LYS A 396 15.64 4.05 -9.33
N TYR A 397 14.74 3.97 -10.30
CA TYR A 397 14.32 2.68 -10.86
C TYR A 397 15.47 1.91 -11.51
N ALA A 398 16.39 2.61 -12.21
CA ALA A 398 17.55 1.99 -12.79
C ALA A 398 18.52 1.45 -11.70
N GLU A 399 18.74 2.20 -10.62
CA GLU A 399 19.52 1.76 -9.47
C GLU A 399 18.89 0.50 -8.83
N VAL A 400 17.58 0.55 -8.52
CA VAL A 400 16.87 -0.58 -7.90
C VAL A 400 16.86 -1.80 -8.80
N LYS A 401 16.74 -1.63 -10.13
CA LYS A 401 16.86 -2.74 -11.08
C LYS A 401 18.20 -3.46 -10.94
N VAL A 402 19.30 -2.71 -10.90
CA VAL A 402 20.66 -3.30 -10.78
C VAL A 402 20.81 -4.04 -9.46
N GLN A 403 20.34 -3.45 -8.35
CA GLN A 403 20.34 -4.09 -7.03
C GLN A 403 19.52 -5.39 -7.05
N MET A 404 18.33 -5.35 -7.66
CA MET A 404 17.41 -6.49 -7.77
C MET A 404 18.02 -7.62 -8.60
N GLU A 405 18.65 -7.31 -9.74
CA GLU A 405 19.37 -8.29 -10.55
C GLU A 405 20.52 -8.96 -9.76
N GLY A 406 21.25 -8.17 -8.94
CA GLY A 406 22.29 -8.67 -8.06
C GLY A 406 21.76 -9.66 -7.02
N CYS A 407 20.66 -9.30 -6.33
CA CYS A 407 20.05 -10.16 -5.30
C CYS A 407 19.41 -11.43 -5.88
N THR A 408 18.80 -11.34 -7.06
CA THR A 408 18.03 -12.45 -7.66
C THR A 408 18.86 -13.32 -8.59
N ASN A 409 20.03 -12.86 -9.02
CA ASN A 409 20.82 -13.46 -10.12
C ASN A 409 20.03 -13.64 -11.42
N LYS A 410 19.03 -12.78 -11.65
CA LYS A 410 18.19 -12.76 -12.86
C LYS A 410 18.35 -11.45 -13.59
N LYS A 411 18.35 -11.51 -14.92
CA LYS A 411 18.23 -10.32 -15.76
C LYS A 411 16.78 -9.85 -15.82
N ILE A 412 16.60 -8.53 -15.85
CA ILE A 412 15.30 -7.88 -16.04
C ILE A 412 15.33 -7.17 -17.38
N ASN A 413 14.53 -7.65 -18.33
CA ASN A 413 14.43 -7.10 -19.67
C ASN A 413 13.13 -6.29 -19.85
N ASN A 414 12.09 -6.62 -19.09
CA ASN A 414 10.78 -6.00 -19.19
C ASN A 414 10.37 -5.37 -17.85
N ILE A 415 9.80 -4.16 -17.92
CA ILE A 415 9.23 -3.48 -16.75
C ILE A 415 7.77 -3.15 -17.03
N TYR A 416 6.86 -3.74 -16.26
CA TYR A 416 5.43 -3.45 -16.32
C TYR A 416 5.12 -2.32 -15.34
N ILE A 417 4.62 -1.19 -15.87
CA ILE A 417 4.19 -0.06 -15.03
C ILE A 417 2.67 -0.10 -14.89
N VAL A 418 2.18 -0.32 -13.69
CA VAL A 418 0.75 -0.39 -13.34
C VAL A 418 0.33 0.78 -12.46
N GLY A 419 -0.97 1.01 -12.36
CA GLY A 419 -1.56 2.10 -11.58
C GLY A 419 -1.55 3.45 -12.30
N GLY A 420 -1.95 4.50 -11.58
CA GLY A 420 -2.16 5.84 -12.15
C GLY A 420 -0.93 6.46 -12.83
N GLY A 421 0.27 6.16 -12.32
CA GLY A 421 1.53 6.64 -12.87
C GLY A 421 1.85 6.10 -14.27
N SER A 422 1.26 4.97 -14.68
CA SER A 422 1.41 4.41 -16.03
C SER A 422 0.96 5.38 -17.15
N ARG A 423 0.19 6.41 -16.79
CA ARG A 423 -0.25 7.47 -17.72
C ARG A 423 0.85 8.51 -18.00
N ASN A 424 1.91 8.60 -17.17
CA ASN A 424 2.99 9.56 -17.36
C ASN A 424 3.98 9.07 -18.42
N GLN A 425 3.77 9.50 -19.66
CA GLN A 425 4.58 9.08 -20.80
C GLN A 425 6.05 9.52 -20.68
N LEU A 426 6.31 10.69 -20.11
CA LEU A 426 7.69 11.16 -19.88
C LEU A 426 8.43 10.23 -18.91
N LEU A 427 7.81 9.90 -17.76
CA LEU A 427 8.40 8.99 -16.80
C LEU A 427 8.64 7.60 -17.41
N ASN A 428 7.66 7.06 -18.15
CA ASN A 428 7.79 5.76 -18.81
C ASN A 428 8.96 5.72 -19.80
N ARG A 429 9.11 6.77 -20.63
CA ARG A 429 10.21 6.90 -21.59
C ARG A 429 11.57 7.00 -20.88
N LEU A 430 11.67 7.86 -19.86
CA LEU A 430 12.90 8.00 -19.07
C LEU A 430 13.24 6.70 -18.33
N THR A 431 12.23 5.99 -17.82
CA THR A 431 12.44 4.66 -17.21
C THR A 431 13.06 3.69 -18.22
N ALA A 432 12.51 3.60 -19.43
CA ALA A 432 13.10 2.76 -20.48
C ALA A 432 14.54 3.17 -20.82
N GLU A 433 14.79 4.48 -20.95
CA GLU A 433 16.12 5.02 -21.27
C GLU A 433 17.16 4.68 -20.21
N PHE A 434 16.86 4.92 -18.92
CA PHE A 434 17.84 4.71 -17.84
C PHE A 434 18.00 3.24 -17.43
N THR A 435 16.92 2.44 -17.51
CA THR A 435 16.97 1.02 -17.15
C THR A 435 17.48 0.13 -18.30
N GLY A 436 17.36 0.58 -19.53
CA GLY A 436 17.64 -0.23 -20.73
C GLY A 436 16.61 -1.35 -20.95
N CYS A 437 15.48 -1.32 -20.25
CA CYS A 437 14.42 -2.32 -20.37
C CYS A 437 13.32 -1.86 -21.34
N GLU A 438 12.57 -2.82 -21.88
CA GLU A 438 11.28 -2.52 -22.48
C GLU A 438 10.29 -2.15 -21.36
N VAL A 439 9.67 -0.97 -21.49
CA VAL A 439 8.64 -0.51 -20.54
C VAL A 439 7.28 -0.78 -21.14
N ILE A 440 6.54 -1.67 -20.48
CA ILE A 440 5.20 -2.10 -20.89
C ILE A 440 4.19 -1.42 -19.99
N LYS A 441 3.29 -0.66 -20.61
CA LYS A 441 2.19 -0.03 -19.89
C LYS A 441 1.15 -1.10 -19.55
N GLY A 442 0.97 -1.34 -18.24
CA GLY A 442 -0.09 -2.20 -17.72
C GLY A 442 -1.43 -1.46 -17.58
N GLU A 443 -2.38 -2.14 -16.99
CA GLU A 443 -3.72 -1.62 -16.75
C GLU A 443 -3.68 -0.40 -15.81
N VAL A 444 -4.49 0.60 -16.11
CA VAL A 444 -4.65 1.79 -15.24
C VAL A 444 -5.38 1.40 -13.95
N GLU A 445 -6.42 0.58 -14.08
CA GLU A 445 -7.21 0.02 -12.99
C GLU A 445 -6.68 -1.38 -12.61
N ALA A 446 -5.35 -1.52 -12.55
CA ALA A 446 -4.67 -2.79 -12.31
C ALA A 446 -5.10 -3.47 -11.02
N THR A 447 -5.27 -2.69 -9.94
CA THR A 447 -5.71 -3.20 -8.64
C THR A 447 -7.07 -3.86 -8.73
N ALA A 448 -8.07 -3.17 -9.29
CA ALA A 448 -9.41 -3.72 -9.47
C ALA A 448 -9.41 -4.93 -10.43
N MET A 449 -8.61 -4.87 -11.50
CA MET A 449 -8.46 -5.98 -12.45
C MET A 449 -7.92 -7.24 -11.75
N GLY A 450 -6.81 -7.12 -11.02
CA GLY A 450 -6.20 -8.24 -10.31
C GLY A 450 -7.07 -8.78 -9.17
N ASN A 451 -7.76 -7.89 -8.44
CA ASN A 451 -8.76 -8.27 -7.44
C ASN A 451 -9.82 -9.19 -8.07
N ILE A 452 -10.39 -8.80 -9.21
CA ILE A 452 -11.40 -9.59 -9.92
C ILE A 452 -10.84 -10.89 -10.48
N LEU A 453 -9.61 -10.89 -11.01
CA LEU A 453 -8.94 -12.10 -11.49
C LEU A 453 -8.79 -13.16 -10.38
N VAL A 454 -8.44 -12.72 -9.16
CA VAL A 454 -8.37 -13.61 -7.99
C VAL A 454 -9.74 -14.18 -7.64
N GLN A 455 -10.81 -13.39 -7.69
CA GLN A 455 -12.18 -13.84 -7.44
C GLN A 455 -12.65 -14.85 -8.50
N LEU A 456 -12.18 -14.72 -9.73
CA LEU A 456 -12.43 -15.68 -10.82
C LEU A 456 -11.63 -16.99 -10.65
N GLY A 457 -10.69 -17.04 -9.71
CA GLY A 457 -9.80 -18.20 -9.51
C GLY A 457 -8.66 -18.29 -10.52
N VAL A 458 -8.39 -17.22 -11.27
CA VAL A 458 -7.23 -17.12 -12.16
C VAL A 458 -6.01 -16.84 -11.29
N ARG A 459 -5.11 -17.82 -11.20
CA ARG A 459 -3.81 -17.69 -10.54
C ARG A 459 -2.75 -17.56 -11.64
N ASN A 460 -2.01 -16.47 -11.62
CA ASN A 460 -0.92 -16.25 -12.57
C ASN A 460 0.34 -17.04 -12.23
#